data_0b32d018dfb10eaf346c89bafeaf4273
#
_entry.id   0b32d018dfb10eaf346c89bafeaf4273
#
_cell.length_a   1.000
_cell.length_b   1.000
_cell.length_c   1.000
_cell.angle_alpha   90.00
_cell.angle_beta   90.00
_cell.angle_gamma   90.00
#
_symmetry.space_group_name_H-M   'P 1'
#
loop_
_entity.id
_entity.type
_entity.pdbx_description
1 polymer ?
#
loop_
_entity_poly.entity_id
_entity_poly.type
_entity_poly.pdbx_seq_one_letter_code
_entity_poly.pdbx_strand_id
1 'polypeptide(L)'
;MQDQAAVCTDTPTNQQAGQPPTPQNAVRSWLLRAVALFIKPAHFFATFDDLARPVVLLVATLCLGVASMVDRIEQHILRAEMGQGVSGWSELSPWLLHSWGTLWIALLVCGALNVPLFWYLGGWWYRLRLKWSGATALDSLRPRLLFVYSSLVYALPVVLVIIGETLLFPNYRLARDAEGSWTLIFVLLSFWSVVVSYCGATRTFALARRKALLWFLLLPWTLYAVELGLWMWLFEVFNAAMTETV
;
A
#
# COMPACT_ATOMS: atom_id res chain seq x y z
N MET A 1 -67.10 -32.24 13.76
CA MET A 1 -65.85 -32.71 14.32
C MET A 1 -64.73 -32.11 13.51
N GLN A 2 -64.20 -30.99 13.98
CA GLN A 2 -63.13 -30.28 13.34
C GLN A 2 -61.91 -30.36 14.27
N ASP A 3 -60.90 -31.13 13.88
CA ASP A 3 -59.61 -31.16 14.56
C ASP A 3 -58.74 -29.99 14.06
N GLN A 4 -58.52 -29.03 14.92
CA GLN A 4 -57.53 -27.97 14.72
C GLN A 4 -56.16 -28.46 15.19
N ALA A 5 -55.31 -28.82 14.26
CA ALA A 5 -53.88 -29.05 14.52
C ALA A 5 -53.17 -27.72 14.79
N ALA A 6 -52.73 -27.50 16.00
CA ALA A 6 -51.89 -26.38 16.40
C ALA A 6 -50.49 -26.53 15.78
N VAL A 7 -50.18 -25.69 14.83
CA VAL A 7 -48.82 -25.56 14.28
C VAL A 7 -48.03 -24.64 15.25
N CYS A 8 -47.16 -25.26 16.08
CA CYS A 8 -46.10 -24.54 16.81
C CYS A 8 -45.07 -24.05 15.82
N THR A 9 -45.13 -22.77 15.47
CA THR A 9 -44.04 -22.06 14.78
C THR A 9 -43.01 -21.63 15.82
N ASP A 10 -42.00 -22.48 16.02
CA ASP A 10 -40.76 -22.06 16.72
C ASP A 10 -40.05 -21.03 15.87
N THR A 11 -40.26 -19.76 16.17
CA THR A 11 -39.47 -18.66 15.63
C THR A 11 -38.13 -18.69 16.33
N PRO A 12 -37.01 -18.92 15.62
CA PRO A 12 -35.71 -18.83 16.25
C PRO A 12 -35.47 -17.39 16.70
N THR A 13 -35.45 -17.18 18.01
CA THR A 13 -35.17 -15.91 18.65
C THR A 13 -33.71 -15.51 18.36
N ASN A 14 -33.52 -14.76 17.28
CA ASN A 14 -32.23 -14.23 16.85
C ASN A 14 -31.86 -13.01 17.74
N GLN A 15 -31.57 -13.25 19.02
CA GLN A 15 -31.21 -12.23 20.03
C GLN A 15 -29.70 -11.93 20.09
N GLN A 16 -28.93 -12.13 19.01
CA GLN A 16 -27.50 -11.79 19.00
C GLN A 16 -27.16 -10.52 18.23
N ALA A 17 -28.14 -9.72 17.83
CA ALA A 17 -27.96 -8.51 17.00
C ALA A 17 -27.65 -7.23 17.80
N GLY A 18 -26.91 -7.29 18.90
CA GLY A 18 -26.68 -6.07 19.69
C GLY A 18 -25.40 -5.99 20.55
N GLN A 19 -24.60 -7.03 20.63
CA GLN A 19 -23.35 -6.91 21.37
C GLN A 19 -22.23 -6.30 20.50
N PRO A 20 -21.58 -5.21 20.96
CA PRO A 20 -20.41 -4.68 20.25
C PRO A 20 -19.35 -5.80 20.17
N PRO A 21 -18.67 -5.93 19.01
CA PRO A 21 -17.66 -6.97 18.83
C PRO A 21 -16.58 -6.83 19.91
N THR A 22 -16.23 -7.95 20.55
CA THR A 22 -15.12 -7.97 21.51
C THR A 22 -13.83 -7.51 20.81
N PRO A 23 -12.88 -6.85 21.50
CA PRO A 23 -11.63 -6.36 20.90
C PRO A 23 -10.89 -7.44 20.11
N GLN A 24 -10.91 -8.69 20.58
CA GLN A 24 -10.30 -9.83 19.88
C GLN A 24 -10.98 -10.14 18.54
N ASN A 25 -12.31 -10.07 18.48
CA ASN A 25 -13.07 -10.29 17.25
C ASN A 25 -12.84 -9.15 16.24
N ALA A 26 -12.66 -7.92 16.74
CA ALA A 26 -12.32 -6.78 15.90
C ALA A 26 -10.93 -6.96 15.24
N VAL A 27 -9.89 -7.28 16.00
CA VAL A 27 -8.53 -7.52 15.47
C VAL A 27 -8.52 -8.67 14.47
N ARG A 28 -9.15 -9.79 14.79
CA ARG A 28 -9.27 -10.94 13.88
C ARG A 28 -9.96 -10.55 12.56
N SER A 29 -11.03 -9.76 12.63
CA SER A 29 -11.73 -9.31 11.42
C SER A 29 -10.85 -8.41 10.54
N TRP A 30 -10.02 -7.58 11.14
CA TRP A 30 -9.06 -6.72 10.43
C TRP A 30 -7.95 -7.52 9.74
N LEU A 31 -7.37 -8.50 10.45
CA LEU A 31 -6.35 -9.38 9.85
C LEU A 31 -6.92 -10.16 8.67
N LEU A 32 -8.12 -10.70 8.79
CA LEU A 32 -8.79 -11.41 7.69
C LEU A 32 -9.06 -10.48 6.49
N ARG A 33 -9.42 -9.22 6.73
CA ARG A 33 -9.61 -8.22 5.66
C ARG A 33 -8.27 -7.86 5.01
N ALA A 34 -7.20 -7.66 5.79
CA ALA A 34 -5.87 -7.41 5.24
C ALA A 34 -5.42 -8.58 4.36
N VAL A 35 -5.55 -9.82 4.83
CA VAL A 35 -5.25 -11.03 4.03
C VAL A 35 -6.13 -11.09 2.76
N ALA A 36 -7.41 -10.74 2.86
CA ALA A 36 -8.30 -10.72 1.70
C ALA A 36 -7.87 -9.70 0.63
N LEU A 37 -7.28 -8.56 1.03
CA LEU A 37 -6.72 -7.59 0.09
C LEU A 37 -5.61 -8.21 -0.78
N PHE A 38 -4.75 -9.05 -0.19
CA PHE A 38 -3.66 -9.71 -0.91
C PHE A 38 -4.10 -10.91 -1.75
N ILE A 39 -4.99 -11.77 -1.20
CA ILE A 39 -5.33 -13.06 -1.82
C ILE A 39 -6.59 -12.99 -2.68
N LYS A 40 -7.59 -12.20 -2.25
CA LYS A 40 -8.92 -12.10 -2.88
C LYS A 40 -9.36 -10.65 -3.06
N PRO A 41 -8.60 -9.82 -3.82
CA PRO A 41 -8.86 -8.38 -3.93
C PRO A 41 -10.27 -8.06 -4.42
N ALA A 42 -10.82 -8.86 -5.35
CA ALA A 42 -12.19 -8.68 -5.82
C ALA A 42 -13.24 -8.83 -4.71
N HIS A 43 -13.02 -9.73 -3.75
CA HIS A 43 -13.90 -9.90 -2.59
C HIS A 43 -13.73 -8.74 -1.60
N PHE A 44 -12.49 -8.31 -1.35
CA PHE A 44 -12.21 -7.15 -0.50
C PHE A 44 -12.95 -5.91 -0.97
N PHE A 45 -12.88 -5.59 -2.26
CA PHE A 45 -13.56 -4.43 -2.83
C PHE A 45 -15.08 -4.61 -3.01
N ALA A 46 -15.65 -5.80 -2.83
CA ALA A 46 -17.09 -5.99 -2.81
C ALA A 46 -17.76 -5.42 -1.54
N THR A 47 -17.00 -5.27 -0.43
CA THR A 47 -17.45 -4.70 0.85
C THR A 47 -16.99 -3.25 1.02
N PHE A 48 -16.95 -2.49 -0.07
CA PHE A 48 -16.32 -1.17 -0.15
C PHE A 48 -16.88 -0.11 0.82
N ASP A 49 -18.17 -0.15 1.09
CA ASP A 49 -18.83 0.84 1.97
C ASP A 49 -18.33 0.76 3.42
N ASP A 50 -17.92 -0.42 3.89
CA ASP A 50 -17.31 -0.61 5.22
C ASP A 50 -15.89 -0.02 5.32
N LEU A 51 -15.22 0.20 4.20
CA LEU A 51 -13.84 0.70 4.13
C LEU A 51 -13.74 2.22 4.27
N ALA A 52 -14.87 2.92 4.16
CA ALA A 52 -14.94 4.38 4.24
C ALA A 52 -14.86 4.94 5.68
N ARG A 53 -14.62 4.09 6.69
CA ARG A 53 -14.48 4.54 8.08
C ARG A 53 -13.27 5.46 8.24
N PRO A 54 -13.44 6.68 8.81
CA PRO A 54 -12.41 7.72 8.80
C PRO A 54 -11.12 7.30 9.50
N VAL A 55 -11.21 6.60 10.63
CA VAL A 55 -10.03 6.15 11.40
C VAL A 55 -9.21 5.14 10.60
N VAL A 56 -9.87 4.17 9.98
CA VAL A 56 -9.21 3.14 9.16
C VAL A 56 -8.50 3.75 7.97
N LEU A 57 -9.19 4.67 7.33
CA LEU A 57 -8.68 5.38 6.18
C LEU A 57 -7.47 6.26 6.53
N LEU A 58 -7.53 6.94 7.69
CA LEU A 58 -6.39 7.72 8.19
C LEU A 58 -5.18 6.81 8.45
N VAL A 59 -5.37 5.68 9.15
CA VAL A 59 -4.29 4.72 9.41
C VAL A 59 -3.73 4.16 8.10
N ALA A 60 -4.59 3.79 7.16
CA ALA A 60 -4.18 3.27 5.85
C ALA A 60 -3.35 4.30 5.06
N THR A 61 -3.80 5.56 5.06
CA THR A 61 -3.10 6.64 4.34
C THR A 61 -1.78 7.02 5.04
N LEU A 62 -1.75 6.98 6.38
CA LEU A 62 -0.51 7.19 7.14
C LEU A 62 0.49 6.05 6.88
N CYS A 63 0.04 4.80 6.84
CA CYS A 63 0.86 3.65 6.47
C CYS A 63 1.50 3.86 5.07
N LEU A 64 0.72 4.33 4.10
CA LEU A 64 1.24 4.68 2.78
C LEU A 64 2.26 5.83 2.84
N GLY A 65 2.01 6.86 3.64
CA GLY A 65 2.93 7.97 3.86
C GLY A 65 4.26 7.52 4.45
N VAL A 66 4.23 6.68 5.48
CA VAL A 66 5.42 6.11 6.12
C VAL A 66 6.21 5.25 5.12
N ALA A 67 5.55 4.33 4.43
CA ALA A 67 6.22 3.47 3.45
C ALA A 67 6.92 4.28 2.34
N SER A 68 6.28 5.35 1.86
CA SER A 68 6.88 6.23 0.86
C SER A 68 8.10 6.98 1.38
N MET A 69 8.17 7.28 2.68
CA MET A 69 9.33 7.90 3.30
C MET A 69 10.48 6.93 3.49
N VAL A 70 10.19 5.67 3.83
CA VAL A 70 11.22 4.60 3.84
C VAL A 70 11.88 4.50 2.46
N ASP A 71 11.07 4.38 1.41
CA ASP A 71 11.54 4.32 0.03
C ASP A 71 12.40 5.55 -0.36
N ARG A 72 12.02 6.75 0.06
CA ARG A 72 12.80 7.98 -0.17
C ARG A 72 14.14 7.96 0.55
N ILE A 73 14.19 7.51 1.79
CA ILE A 73 15.44 7.40 2.57
C ILE A 73 16.36 6.40 1.86
N GLU A 74 15.86 5.23 1.47
CA GLU A 74 16.61 4.22 0.71
C GLU A 74 17.19 4.78 -0.59
N GLN A 75 16.40 5.50 -1.38
CA GLN A 75 16.86 6.14 -2.60
C GLN A 75 17.98 7.16 -2.34
N HIS A 76 17.92 7.93 -1.24
CA HIS A 76 18.98 8.88 -0.89
C HIS A 76 20.26 8.18 -0.45
N ILE A 77 20.16 7.10 0.32
CA ILE A 77 21.30 6.29 0.72
C ILE A 77 21.98 5.71 -0.51
N LEU A 78 21.20 5.07 -1.39
CA LEU A 78 21.72 4.47 -2.63
C LEU A 78 22.43 5.51 -3.51
N ARG A 79 21.86 6.71 -3.67
CA ARG A 79 22.53 7.81 -4.42
C ARG A 79 23.82 8.27 -3.75
N ALA A 80 23.86 8.34 -2.42
CA ALA A 80 25.07 8.68 -1.69
C ALA A 80 26.18 7.64 -1.88
N GLU A 81 25.83 6.36 -1.87
CA GLU A 81 26.75 5.25 -2.14
C GLU A 81 27.30 5.29 -3.58
N MET A 82 26.49 5.74 -4.54
CA MET A 82 26.92 5.97 -5.92
C MET A 82 27.71 7.30 -6.13
N GLY A 83 28.07 8.00 -5.06
CA GLY A 83 28.77 9.28 -5.15
C GLY A 83 27.91 10.46 -5.62
N GLN A 84 26.59 10.27 -5.73
CA GLN A 84 25.62 11.29 -6.17
C GLN A 84 24.85 11.89 -4.98
N GLY A 85 25.51 12.08 -3.85
CA GLY A 85 24.88 12.60 -2.63
C GLY A 85 24.23 13.97 -2.85
N VAL A 86 23.00 14.14 -2.35
CA VAL A 86 22.31 15.43 -2.32
C VAL A 86 22.95 16.32 -1.24
N SER A 87 23.10 17.59 -1.53
CA SER A 87 23.58 18.57 -0.55
C SER A 87 22.78 18.50 0.76
N GLY A 88 23.48 18.43 1.89
CA GLY A 88 22.90 18.28 3.23
C GLY A 88 22.56 16.85 3.65
N TRP A 89 22.59 15.86 2.75
CA TRP A 89 22.34 14.46 3.13
C TRP A 89 23.44 13.90 4.03
N SER A 90 24.70 14.29 3.79
CA SER A 90 25.85 13.90 4.63
C SER A 90 25.72 14.34 6.09
N GLU A 91 24.99 15.43 6.35
CA GLU A 91 24.75 15.95 7.70
C GLU A 91 23.53 15.27 8.37
N LEU A 92 22.50 14.94 7.60
CA LEU A 92 21.27 14.35 8.08
C LEU A 92 21.37 12.82 8.25
N SER A 93 22.12 12.14 7.37
CA SER A 93 22.18 10.68 7.36
C SER A 93 22.71 10.06 8.66
N PRO A 94 23.78 10.58 9.31
CA PRO A 94 24.25 10.02 10.58
C PRO A 94 23.16 10.09 11.65
N TRP A 95 22.42 11.19 11.72
CA TRP A 95 21.36 11.42 12.69
C TRP A 95 20.15 10.50 12.46
N LEU A 96 19.76 10.28 11.21
CA LEU A 96 18.65 9.39 10.87
C LEU A 96 19.01 7.91 11.01
N LEU A 97 20.22 7.52 10.59
CA LEU A 97 20.59 6.10 10.46
C LEU A 97 21.06 5.47 11.77
N HIS A 98 21.52 6.28 12.75
CA HIS A 98 22.07 5.76 14.01
C HIS A 98 21.04 5.66 15.13
N SER A 99 19.82 6.19 14.97
CA SER A 99 18.79 6.18 16.01
C SER A 99 17.42 5.85 15.43
N TRP A 100 16.83 4.77 15.90
CA TRP A 100 15.44 4.41 15.56
C TRP A 100 14.45 5.50 15.98
N GLY A 101 14.67 6.18 17.11
CA GLY A 101 13.80 7.26 17.58
C GLY A 101 13.74 8.42 16.58
N THR A 102 14.90 8.89 16.10
CA THR A 102 14.96 9.98 15.10
C THR A 102 14.40 9.56 13.75
N LEU A 103 14.68 8.32 13.32
CA LEU A 103 14.13 7.78 12.10
C LEU A 103 12.60 7.72 12.17
N TRP A 104 12.01 7.16 13.23
CA TRP A 104 10.56 7.08 13.38
C TRP A 104 9.89 8.45 13.47
N ILE A 105 10.49 9.43 14.15
CA ILE A 105 9.99 10.81 14.14
C ILE A 105 9.96 11.36 12.72
N ALA A 106 11.05 11.20 11.96
CA ALA A 106 11.12 11.66 10.57
C ALA A 106 10.08 10.93 9.69
N LEU A 107 9.96 9.60 9.80
CA LEU A 107 8.99 8.80 9.06
C LEU A 107 7.53 9.21 9.35
N LEU A 108 7.20 9.42 10.63
CA LEU A 108 5.84 9.79 11.03
C LEU A 108 5.51 11.23 10.64
N VAL A 109 6.41 12.19 10.87
CA VAL A 109 6.17 13.60 10.52
C VAL A 109 6.09 13.78 9.01
N CYS A 110 7.12 13.32 8.27
CA CYS A 110 7.13 13.46 6.82
C CYS A 110 6.07 12.56 6.15
N GLY A 111 5.81 11.37 6.71
CA GLY A 111 4.72 10.50 6.28
C GLY A 111 3.35 11.17 6.43
N ALA A 112 3.09 11.83 7.57
CA ALA A 112 1.85 12.59 7.79
C ALA A 112 1.72 13.78 6.84
N LEU A 113 2.81 14.48 6.52
CA LEU A 113 2.82 15.55 5.52
C LEU A 113 2.52 15.05 4.11
N ASN A 114 2.87 13.80 3.78
CA ASN A 114 2.54 13.17 2.50
C ASN A 114 1.07 12.69 2.40
N VAL A 115 0.35 12.55 3.54
CA VAL A 115 -1.05 12.10 3.54
C VAL A 115 -1.94 12.96 2.63
N PRO A 116 -1.96 14.31 2.74
CA PRO A 116 -2.73 15.14 1.83
C PRO A 116 -2.33 14.97 0.36
N LEU A 117 -1.03 14.85 0.09
CA LEU A 117 -0.51 14.67 -1.26
C LEU A 117 -1.07 13.39 -1.89
N PHE A 118 -0.97 12.25 -1.21
CA PHE A 118 -1.51 10.99 -1.68
C PHE A 118 -3.03 11.01 -1.80
N TRP A 119 -3.70 11.63 -0.84
CA TRP A 119 -5.15 11.74 -0.83
C TRP A 119 -5.69 12.53 -2.02
N TYR A 120 -5.10 13.69 -2.30
CA TYR A 120 -5.58 14.56 -3.38
C TYR A 120 -5.00 14.14 -4.73
N LEU A 121 -3.68 13.99 -4.84
CA LEU A 121 -3.01 13.70 -6.11
C LEU A 121 -3.27 12.26 -6.56
N GLY A 122 -3.12 11.29 -5.66
CA GLY A 122 -3.41 9.89 -5.95
C GLY A 122 -4.88 9.66 -6.29
N GLY A 123 -5.78 10.26 -5.49
CA GLY A 123 -7.22 10.21 -5.76
C GLY A 123 -7.61 10.88 -7.07
N TRP A 124 -7.03 12.03 -7.41
CA TRP A 124 -7.21 12.69 -8.69
C TRP A 124 -6.75 11.82 -9.87
N TRP A 125 -5.54 11.25 -9.76
CA TRP A 125 -4.98 10.34 -10.76
C TRP A 125 -5.87 9.12 -11.01
N TYR A 126 -6.37 8.48 -9.94
CA TYR A 126 -7.29 7.36 -10.08
C TYR A 126 -8.64 7.76 -10.67
N ARG A 127 -9.16 8.94 -10.32
CA ARG A 127 -10.38 9.49 -10.92
C ARG A 127 -10.19 9.70 -12.43
N LEU A 128 -9.03 10.19 -12.87
CA LEU A 128 -8.71 10.39 -14.28
C LEU A 128 -8.66 9.06 -15.04
N ARG A 129 -7.97 8.05 -14.48
CA ARG A 129 -7.91 6.70 -15.05
C ARG A 129 -9.28 6.04 -15.15
N LEU A 130 -10.12 6.18 -14.13
CA LEU A 130 -11.51 5.69 -14.14
C LEU A 130 -12.34 6.38 -15.24
N LYS A 131 -12.22 7.71 -15.39
CA LYS A 131 -12.87 8.46 -16.45
C LYS A 131 -12.44 7.97 -17.85
N TRP A 132 -11.16 7.76 -18.06
CA TRP A 132 -10.64 7.21 -19.33
C TRP A 132 -11.08 5.75 -19.56
N SER A 133 -11.34 5.01 -18.50
CA SER A 133 -11.89 3.66 -18.57
C SER A 133 -13.41 3.60 -18.81
N GLY A 134 -14.08 4.77 -18.90
CA GLY A 134 -15.49 4.86 -19.23
C GLY A 134 -16.44 4.93 -18.03
N ALA A 135 -15.95 5.19 -16.83
CA ALA A 135 -16.81 5.43 -15.68
C ALA A 135 -17.60 6.73 -15.82
N THR A 136 -18.93 6.66 -15.67
CA THR A 136 -19.84 7.80 -15.84
C THR A 136 -20.23 8.47 -14.51
N ALA A 137 -20.38 7.68 -13.44
CA ALA A 137 -20.74 8.17 -12.10
C ALA A 137 -19.54 8.06 -11.16
N LEU A 138 -18.76 9.14 -11.05
CA LEU A 138 -17.58 9.22 -10.18
C LEU A 138 -17.86 10.19 -9.04
N ASP A 139 -18.01 9.66 -7.83
CA ASP A 139 -17.90 10.47 -6.62
C ASP A 139 -16.43 10.85 -6.36
N SER A 140 -16.18 11.68 -5.36
CA SER A 140 -14.82 12.09 -5.01
C SER A 140 -14.11 11.11 -4.08
N LEU A 141 -14.84 10.27 -3.36
CA LEU A 141 -14.32 9.42 -2.30
C LEU A 141 -13.84 8.07 -2.82
N ARG A 142 -14.63 7.38 -3.63
CA ARG A 142 -14.32 6.03 -4.11
C ARG A 142 -12.99 5.91 -4.88
N PRO A 143 -12.61 6.84 -5.79
CA PRO A 143 -11.29 6.79 -6.42
C PRO A 143 -10.12 6.90 -5.43
N ARG A 144 -10.28 7.71 -4.38
CA ARG A 144 -9.28 7.88 -3.33
C ARG A 144 -9.11 6.62 -2.49
N LEU A 145 -10.23 6.00 -2.10
CA LEU A 145 -10.23 4.73 -1.38
C LEU A 145 -9.56 3.63 -2.22
N LEU A 146 -9.90 3.55 -3.52
CA LEU A 146 -9.30 2.59 -4.43
C LEU A 146 -7.77 2.79 -4.51
N PHE A 147 -7.30 4.02 -4.63
CA PHE A 147 -5.87 4.34 -4.61
C PHE A 147 -5.21 3.89 -3.31
N VAL A 148 -5.72 4.33 -2.16
CA VAL A 148 -5.12 4.04 -0.85
C VAL A 148 -5.05 2.54 -0.60
N TYR A 149 -6.17 1.82 -0.76
CA TYR A 149 -6.18 0.39 -0.46
C TYR A 149 -5.39 -0.46 -1.46
N SER A 150 -5.36 -0.10 -2.74
CA SER A 150 -4.49 -0.82 -3.68
C SER A 150 -3.00 -0.60 -3.39
N SER A 151 -2.63 0.61 -2.93
CA SER A 151 -1.26 0.93 -2.55
C SER A 151 -0.83 0.29 -1.22
N LEU A 152 -1.76 -0.07 -0.33
CA LEU A 152 -1.46 -0.80 0.91
C LEU A 152 -0.83 -2.17 0.67
N VAL A 153 -1.02 -2.75 -0.50
CA VAL A 153 -0.39 -4.03 -0.87
C VAL A 153 1.13 -3.93 -0.86
N TYR A 154 1.66 -2.79 -1.22
CA TYR A 154 3.09 -2.48 -1.10
C TYR A 154 3.41 -1.87 0.28
N ALA A 155 2.65 -0.87 0.70
CA ALA A 155 2.96 -0.07 1.88
C ALA A 155 2.90 -0.86 3.20
N LEU A 156 1.94 -1.75 3.35
CA LEU A 156 1.80 -2.53 4.59
C LEU A 156 2.99 -3.47 4.85
N PRO A 157 3.48 -4.27 3.89
CA PRO A 157 4.70 -5.05 4.07
C PRO A 157 5.92 -4.20 4.39
N VAL A 158 6.13 -3.05 3.72
CA VAL A 158 7.24 -2.14 4.02
C VAL A 158 7.21 -1.68 5.48
N VAL A 159 6.05 -1.23 5.96
CA VAL A 159 5.90 -0.79 7.35
C VAL A 159 6.11 -1.95 8.33
N LEU A 160 5.63 -3.16 8.02
CA LEU A 160 5.85 -4.33 8.87
C LEU A 160 7.32 -4.73 8.94
N VAL A 161 8.05 -4.63 7.84
CA VAL A 161 9.49 -4.91 7.80
C VAL A 161 10.25 -3.91 8.67
N ILE A 162 10.05 -2.59 8.50
CA ILE A 162 10.76 -1.60 9.29
C ILE A 162 10.43 -1.69 10.79
N ILE A 163 9.21 -2.10 11.15
CA ILE A 163 8.86 -2.43 12.55
C ILE A 163 9.66 -3.65 13.02
N GLY A 164 9.74 -4.70 12.23
CA GLY A 164 10.52 -5.90 12.54
C GLY A 164 12.00 -5.58 12.71
N GLU A 165 12.58 -4.79 11.81
CA GLU A 165 13.97 -4.34 11.89
C GLU A 165 14.24 -3.49 13.15
N THR A 166 13.29 -2.62 13.52
CA THR A 166 13.38 -1.84 14.77
C THR A 166 13.48 -2.73 16.00
N LEU A 167 12.86 -3.91 15.97
CA LEU A 167 12.90 -4.87 17.09
C LEU A 167 14.14 -5.77 17.08
N LEU A 168 14.71 -6.02 15.89
CA LEU A 168 15.82 -6.97 15.72
C LEU A 168 17.20 -6.30 15.75
N PHE A 169 17.31 -5.05 15.31
CA PHE A 169 18.58 -4.34 15.13
C PHE A 169 18.67 -3.11 16.04
N PRO A 170 19.86 -2.75 16.55
CA PRO A 170 20.05 -1.58 17.40
C PRO A 170 19.87 -0.24 16.67
N ASN A 171 20.08 -0.21 15.35
CA ASN A 171 19.88 0.97 14.50
C ASN A 171 19.60 0.58 13.06
N TYR A 172 19.10 1.55 12.26
CA TYR A 172 18.71 1.31 10.87
C TYR A 172 19.88 0.94 9.95
N ARG A 173 21.07 1.49 10.22
CA ARG A 173 22.25 1.16 9.40
C ARG A 173 22.59 -0.32 9.46
N LEU A 174 22.61 -0.90 10.67
CA LEU A 174 22.88 -2.33 10.85
C LEU A 174 21.75 -3.21 10.27
N ALA A 175 20.50 -2.77 10.34
CA ALA A 175 19.39 -3.47 9.71
C ALA A 175 19.63 -3.56 8.20
N ARG A 176 19.92 -2.42 7.56
CA ARG A 176 20.18 -2.34 6.13
C ARG A 176 21.40 -3.16 5.68
N ASP A 177 22.51 -3.08 6.44
CA ASP A 177 23.73 -3.87 6.13
C ASP A 177 23.45 -5.40 6.20
N ALA A 178 22.41 -5.82 6.94
CA ALA A 178 21.96 -7.20 7.04
C ALA A 178 20.91 -7.58 5.97
N GLU A 179 20.40 -6.60 5.20
CA GLU A 179 19.43 -6.86 4.13
C GLU A 179 20.04 -7.74 3.05
N GLY A 180 19.28 -8.72 2.64
CA GLY A 180 19.64 -9.62 1.55
C GLY A 180 18.74 -9.43 0.33
N SER A 181 18.91 -10.34 -0.65
CA SER A 181 18.10 -10.34 -1.89
C SER A 181 16.58 -10.54 -1.68
N TRP A 182 16.14 -10.82 -0.45
CA TRP A 182 14.70 -10.93 -0.13
C TRP A 182 13.92 -9.61 -0.36
N THR A 183 14.60 -8.46 -0.36
CA THR A 183 14.01 -7.16 -0.68
C THR A 183 13.41 -7.09 -2.08
N LEU A 184 13.85 -7.97 -3.00
CA LEU A 184 13.24 -8.11 -4.33
C LEU A 184 11.75 -8.46 -4.29
N ILE A 185 11.24 -8.99 -3.17
CA ILE A 185 9.80 -9.24 -2.99
C ILE A 185 8.97 -7.95 -3.09
N PHE A 186 9.52 -6.79 -2.70
CA PHE A 186 8.83 -5.51 -2.81
C PHE A 186 8.60 -5.09 -4.26
N VAL A 187 9.49 -5.47 -5.16
CA VAL A 187 9.28 -5.28 -6.61
C VAL A 187 8.07 -6.09 -7.06
N LEU A 188 7.95 -7.35 -6.64
CA LEU A 188 6.79 -8.19 -6.95
C LEU A 188 5.50 -7.63 -6.35
N LEU A 189 5.55 -7.10 -5.12
CA LEU A 189 4.40 -6.47 -4.47
C LEU A 189 3.95 -5.19 -5.18
N SER A 190 4.87 -4.44 -5.77
CA SER A 190 4.54 -3.27 -6.59
C SER A 190 3.75 -3.68 -7.83
N PHE A 191 4.17 -4.72 -8.54
CA PHE A 191 3.40 -5.28 -9.66
C PHE A 191 2.05 -5.87 -9.21
N TRP A 192 2.03 -6.52 -8.04
CA TRP A 192 0.78 -7.07 -7.49
C TRP A 192 -0.21 -5.97 -7.10
N SER A 193 0.25 -4.83 -6.60
CA SER A 193 -0.61 -3.67 -6.27
C SER A 193 -1.39 -3.17 -7.50
N VAL A 194 -0.78 -3.26 -8.68
CA VAL A 194 -1.43 -2.93 -9.96
C VAL A 194 -2.57 -3.90 -10.28
N VAL A 195 -2.34 -5.20 -10.07
CA VAL A 195 -3.39 -6.23 -10.25
C VAL A 195 -4.55 -5.98 -9.28
N VAL A 196 -4.23 -5.68 -8.02
CA VAL A 196 -5.23 -5.35 -6.99
C VAL A 196 -6.02 -4.10 -7.35
N SER A 197 -5.34 -3.06 -7.88
CA SER A 197 -5.96 -1.84 -8.39
C SER A 197 -6.94 -2.11 -9.53
N TYR A 198 -6.55 -2.96 -10.49
CA TYR A 198 -7.42 -3.38 -11.59
C TYR A 198 -8.64 -4.16 -11.09
N CYS A 199 -8.45 -5.13 -10.19
CA CYS A 199 -9.54 -5.89 -9.59
C CYS A 199 -10.51 -4.97 -8.83
N GLY A 200 -9.98 -4.03 -8.05
CA GLY A 200 -10.78 -3.05 -7.33
C GLY A 200 -11.56 -2.14 -8.27
N ALA A 201 -10.92 -1.58 -9.29
CA ALA A 201 -11.56 -0.70 -10.27
C ALA A 201 -12.73 -1.41 -11.00
N THR A 202 -12.47 -2.62 -11.51
CA THR A 202 -13.48 -3.39 -12.27
C THR A 202 -14.61 -3.93 -11.40
N ARG A 203 -14.38 -4.10 -10.09
CA ARG A 203 -15.41 -4.57 -9.15
C ARG A 203 -16.30 -3.44 -8.64
N THR A 204 -15.71 -2.26 -8.43
CA THR A 204 -16.39 -1.11 -7.81
C THR A 204 -17.12 -0.23 -8.83
N PHE A 205 -16.63 -0.20 -10.08
CA PHE A 205 -17.16 0.69 -11.13
C PHE A 205 -17.58 -0.10 -12.37
N ALA A 206 -18.64 0.37 -13.03
CA ALA A 206 -19.03 -0.13 -14.35
C ALA A 206 -18.06 0.42 -15.41
N LEU A 207 -17.07 -0.38 -15.81
CA LEU A 207 -15.99 0.02 -16.71
C LEU A 207 -16.03 -0.79 -18.02
N ALA A 208 -15.58 -0.16 -19.11
CA ALA A 208 -15.27 -0.87 -20.34
C ALA A 208 -14.02 -1.74 -20.11
N ARG A 209 -14.18 -3.07 -20.05
CA ARG A 209 -13.14 -4.03 -19.66
C ARG A 209 -11.80 -3.83 -20.38
N ARG A 210 -11.82 -3.59 -21.71
CA ARG A 210 -10.59 -3.36 -22.50
C ARG A 210 -9.88 -2.06 -22.09
N LYS A 211 -10.63 -0.98 -21.85
CA LYS A 211 -10.06 0.30 -21.41
C LYS A 211 -9.53 0.21 -19.98
N ALA A 212 -10.27 -0.48 -19.08
CA ALA A 212 -9.80 -0.71 -17.72
C ALA A 212 -8.51 -1.54 -17.68
N LEU A 213 -8.39 -2.58 -18.52
CA LEU A 213 -7.17 -3.36 -18.67
C LEU A 213 -5.98 -2.47 -19.09
N LEU A 214 -6.19 -1.57 -20.08
CA LEU A 214 -5.14 -0.67 -20.54
C LEU A 214 -4.69 0.28 -19.43
N TRP A 215 -5.63 0.99 -18.79
CA TRP A 215 -5.31 2.07 -17.85
C TRP A 215 -4.93 1.59 -16.44
N PHE A 216 -5.45 0.44 -15.98
CA PHE A 216 -5.22 -0.09 -14.62
C PHE A 216 -4.25 -1.27 -14.55
N LEU A 217 -3.94 -1.92 -15.67
CA LEU A 217 -3.01 -3.04 -15.68
C LEU A 217 -1.82 -2.76 -16.60
N LEU A 218 -2.02 -2.60 -17.90
CA LEU A 218 -0.92 -2.52 -18.86
C LEU A 218 -0.07 -1.27 -18.69
N LEU A 219 -0.66 -0.08 -18.61
CA LEU A 219 0.10 1.16 -18.47
C LEU A 219 0.97 1.19 -17.19
N PRO A 220 0.45 0.89 -15.97
CA PRO A 220 1.31 0.88 -14.79
C PRO A 220 2.38 -0.21 -14.84
N TRP A 221 2.07 -1.39 -15.39
CA TRP A 221 3.08 -2.44 -15.55
C TRP A 221 4.21 -2.04 -16.49
N THR A 222 3.87 -1.43 -17.63
CA THR A 222 4.89 -0.92 -18.57
C THR A 222 5.73 0.17 -17.92
N LEU A 223 5.13 1.08 -17.14
CA LEU A 223 5.89 2.12 -16.43
C LEU A 223 6.86 1.51 -15.40
N TYR A 224 6.41 0.57 -14.58
CA TYR A 224 7.31 -0.12 -13.62
C TYR A 224 8.39 -0.94 -14.32
N ALA A 225 8.08 -1.61 -15.43
CA ALA A 225 9.08 -2.35 -16.19
C ALA A 225 10.13 -1.42 -16.82
N VAL A 226 9.70 -0.27 -17.34
CA VAL A 226 10.62 0.75 -17.88
C VAL A 226 11.47 1.36 -16.77
N GLU A 227 10.88 1.68 -15.62
CA GLU A 227 11.59 2.20 -14.45
C GLU A 227 12.65 1.20 -13.97
N LEU A 228 12.27 -0.07 -13.80
CA LEU A 228 13.19 -1.13 -13.39
C LEU A 228 14.32 -1.33 -14.43
N GLY A 229 13.97 -1.36 -15.73
CA GLY A 229 14.95 -1.47 -16.82
C GLY A 229 15.92 -0.30 -16.86
N LEU A 230 15.44 0.92 -16.61
CA LEU A 230 16.28 2.12 -16.51
C LEU A 230 17.25 2.03 -15.32
N TRP A 231 16.78 1.57 -14.15
CA TRP A 231 17.63 1.35 -12.98
C TRP A 231 18.71 0.31 -13.27
N MET A 232 18.37 -0.84 -13.85
CA MET A 232 19.35 -1.88 -14.20
C MET A 232 20.39 -1.35 -15.19
N TRP A 233 19.96 -0.62 -16.23
CA TRP A 233 20.88 -0.01 -17.19
C TRP A 233 21.81 1.01 -16.54
N LEU A 234 21.30 1.86 -15.64
CA LEU A 234 22.12 2.81 -14.90
C LEU A 234 23.19 2.08 -14.05
N PHE A 235 22.81 1.00 -13.36
CA PHE A 235 23.77 0.19 -12.61
C PHE A 235 24.88 -0.40 -13.48
N GLU A 236 24.56 -0.91 -14.67
CA GLU A 236 25.56 -1.44 -15.62
C GLU A 236 26.53 -0.34 -16.09
N VAL A 237 25.99 0.82 -16.47
CA VAL A 237 26.81 1.98 -16.88
C VAL A 237 27.75 2.44 -15.76
N PHE A 238 27.27 2.50 -14.53
CA PHE A 238 28.11 2.87 -13.38
C PHE A 238 29.20 1.84 -13.09
N ASN A 239 28.86 0.57 -13.10
CA ASN A 239 29.87 -0.49 -12.88
C ASN A 239 30.94 -0.47 -13.98
N ALA A 240 30.56 -0.27 -15.23
CA ALA A 240 31.52 -0.14 -16.33
C ALA A 240 32.47 1.04 -16.13
N ALA A 241 31.93 2.23 -15.76
CA ALA A 241 32.75 3.43 -15.51
C ALA A 241 33.72 3.26 -14.33
N MET A 242 33.33 2.51 -13.29
CA MET A 242 34.19 2.25 -12.13
C MET A 242 35.32 1.26 -12.46
N THR A 243 35.11 0.32 -13.38
CA THR A 243 36.13 -0.65 -13.80
C THR A 243 37.17 -0.05 -14.75
N GLU A 244 36.86 1.03 -15.48
CA GLU A 244 37.81 1.73 -16.36
C GLU A 244 38.74 2.71 -15.60
N THR A 245 38.44 3.03 -14.35
CA THR A 245 39.22 3.98 -13.51
C THR A 245 40.22 3.30 -12.57
N VAL A 246 40.29 1.96 -12.55
CA VAL A 246 41.24 1.14 -11.81
C VAL A 246 42.28 0.55 -12.74
#